data_025455cc0239b41c6e22c9a59d532601
#
_entry.id   025455cc0239b41c6e22c9a59d532601
#
_cell.length_a   1.000
_cell.length_b   1.000
_cell.length_c   1.000
_cell.angle_alpha   90.00
_cell.angle_beta   90.00
_cell.angle_gamma   90.00
#
_symmetry.space_group_name_H-M   'P 1'
#
loop_
_entity.id
_entity.type
_entity.pdbx_description
1 polymer ?
#
loop_
_entity_poly.entity_id
_entity_poly.type
_entity_poly.pdbx_seq_one_letter_code
_entity_poly.pdbx_strand_id
1 'polypeptide(L)'
;LRTLADLSLMDKQYEKAIKYYTEWLNFTGELNADVELRIANCYYEMKQFAKVIAPADRAIKNSPVPKKAPYDMKFAAYYELKQNKKAIEVLETIVTLFPEEKQSWVYLGNFYAMDEQYDRALAIISMAYKQGYLTKESEIKLLAQLYNNNNVPYKAAVLLEKHMKSGLVKKDRSTMITIASSFNAARSFAQAANYFGQVADSERDGDLYRRQGNALLMANKTEDAVKALVKALENGVKDKGKVHADLLVAYFDLGKLKEANRHAQLARDNGQAKFANGWSSIIRQRAEKKGIAL
;
A
#
# COMPACT_ATOMS: atom_id res chain seq x y z
N LEU A 1 44.77 24.13 -12.34
CA LEU A 1 43.47 24.42 -11.71
C LEU A 1 42.63 23.15 -11.53
N ARG A 2 42.40 22.32 -12.58
CA ARG A 2 41.56 21.12 -12.49
C ARG A 2 42.11 20.12 -11.46
N THR A 3 43.41 19.82 -11.46
CA THR A 3 44.05 18.95 -10.48
C THR A 3 43.90 19.47 -9.05
N LEU A 4 44.02 20.81 -8.86
CA LEU A 4 43.82 21.45 -7.55
C LEU A 4 42.37 21.32 -7.08
N ALA A 5 41.41 21.44 -8.01
CA ALA A 5 39.99 21.22 -7.72
C ALA A 5 39.71 19.79 -7.30
N ASP A 6 40.27 18.81 -8.05
CA ASP A 6 40.12 17.38 -7.73
C ASP A 6 40.73 17.04 -6.35
N LEU A 7 41.91 17.54 -6.02
CA LEU A 7 42.51 17.38 -4.70
C LEU A 7 41.66 18.03 -3.59
N SER A 8 41.18 19.25 -3.83
CA SER A 8 40.29 19.96 -2.88
C SER A 8 38.98 19.17 -2.63
N LEU A 9 38.44 18.54 -3.68
CA LEU A 9 37.26 17.68 -3.57
C LEU A 9 37.55 16.43 -2.72
N MET A 10 38.69 15.78 -2.96
CA MET A 10 39.12 14.62 -2.17
C MET A 10 39.33 14.96 -0.69
N ASP A 11 39.85 16.15 -0.41
CA ASP A 11 40.04 16.66 0.95
C ASP A 11 38.76 17.25 1.55
N LYS A 12 37.61 17.12 0.86
CA LYS A 12 36.30 17.67 1.26
C LYS A 12 36.27 19.19 1.46
N GLN A 13 37.20 19.92 0.80
CA GLN A 13 37.25 21.37 0.79
C GLN A 13 36.37 21.88 -0.35
N TYR A 14 35.06 21.70 -0.20
CA TYR A 14 34.08 21.85 -1.30
C TYR A 14 34.06 23.29 -1.89
N GLU A 15 34.14 24.34 -1.06
CA GLU A 15 34.19 25.71 -1.54
C GLU A 15 35.41 25.94 -2.41
N LYS A 16 36.59 25.44 -2.02
CA LYS A 16 37.81 25.57 -2.81
C LYS A 16 37.71 24.78 -4.11
N ALA A 17 37.14 23.55 -4.04
CA ALA A 17 36.93 22.73 -5.22
C ALA A 17 36.05 23.47 -6.24
N ILE A 18 34.90 24.04 -5.80
CA ILE A 18 34.00 24.83 -6.65
C ILE A 18 34.74 26.01 -7.28
N LYS A 19 35.51 26.75 -6.47
CA LYS A 19 36.30 27.92 -6.96
C LYS A 19 37.24 27.46 -8.08
N TYR A 20 38.08 26.48 -7.86
CA TYR A 20 39.06 26.01 -8.85
C TYR A 20 38.42 25.39 -10.10
N TYR A 21 37.30 24.64 -9.96
CA TYR A 21 36.53 24.13 -11.11
C TYR A 21 35.96 25.31 -11.93
N THR A 22 35.39 26.31 -11.29
CA THR A 22 34.80 27.48 -11.96
C THR A 22 35.89 28.31 -12.66
N GLU A 23 37.02 28.54 -12.00
CA GLU A 23 38.16 29.22 -12.63
C GLU A 23 38.71 28.44 -13.82
N TRP A 24 38.75 27.10 -13.74
CA TRP A 24 39.20 26.25 -14.84
C TRP A 24 38.25 26.33 -16.03
N LEU A 25 36.92 26.25 -15.81
CA LEU A 25 35.93 26.41 -16.87
C LEU A 25 36.01 27.78 -17.55
N ASN A 26 36.17 28.86 -16.77
CA ASN A 26 36.31 30.22 -17.30
C ASN A 26 37.61 30.39 -18.09
N PHE A 27 38.70 29.81 -17.65
CA PHE A 27 39.99 29.89 -18.31
C PHE A 27 40.04 29.11 -19.61
N THR A 28 39.48 27.91 -19.64
CA THR A 28 39.51 27.07 -20.84
C THR A 28 38.39 27.40 -21.82
N GLY A 29 37.29 27.96 -21.37
CA GLY A 29 36.08 28.15 -22.17
C GLY A 29 35.38 26.81 -22.51
N GLU A 30 35.79 25.70 -21.90
CA GLU A 30 35.22 24.39 -22.18
C GLU A 30 33.84 24.21 -21.56
N LEU A 31 32.92 23.62 -22.32
CA LEU A 31 31.63 23.14 -21.85
C LEU A 31 31.77 21.70 -21.34
N ASN A 32 32.26 21.53 -20.11
CA ASN A 32 32.63 20.22 -19.58
C ASN A 32 31.57 19.68 -18.60
N ALA A 33 30.76 18.73 -19.07
CA ALA A 33 29.68 18.14 -18.31
C ALA A 33 30.15 17.46 -16.99
N ASP A 34 31.33 16.80 -17.01
CA ASP A 34 31.83 16.09 -15.83
C ASP A 34 32.29 17.08 -14.72
N VAL A 35 32.88 18.21 -15.11
CA VAL A 35 33.26 19.27 -14.16
C VAL A 35 32.01 19.94 -13.57
N GLU A 36 31.00 20.23 -14.37
CA GLU A 36 29.73 20.77 -13.90
C GLU A 36 29.05 19.80 -12.89
N LEU A 37 29.08 18.50 -13.17
CA LEU A 37 28.56 17.49 -12.23
C LEU A 37 29.33 17.46 -10.91
N ARG A 38 30.67 17.63 -10.93
CA ARG A 38 31.48 17.73 -9.71
C ARG A 38 31.13 18.98 -8.89
N ILE A 39 30.88 20.11 -9.55
CA ILE A 39 30.40 21.32 -8.89
C ILE A 39 29.04 21.08 -8.24
N ALA A 40 28.10 20.42 -8.96
CA ALA A 40 26.81 20.04 -8.40
C ALA A 40 26.95 19.15 -7.16
N ASN A 41 27.83 18.16 -7.21
CA ASN A 41 28.13 17.28 -6.08
C ASN A 41 28.69 18.05 -4.87
N CYS A 42 29.62 19.00 -5.09
CA CYS A 42 30.13 19.84 -4.00
C CYS A 42 28.99 20.61 -3.30
N TYR A 43 28.08 21.20 -4.05
CA TYR A 43 26.91 21.89 -3.47
C TYR A 43 25.99 20.93 -2.72
N TYR A 44 25.81 19.71 -3.21
CA TYR A 44 25.00 18.69 -2.55
C TYR A 44 25.60 18.28 -1.20
N GLU A 45 26.92 18.01 -1.17
CA GLU A 45 27.64 17.66 0.06
C GLU A 45 27.61 18.78 1.12
N MET A 46 27.60 20.03 0.65
CA MET A 46 27.44 21.21 1.50
C MET A 46 25.97 21.46 1.91
N LYS A 47 25.03 20.58 1.52
CA LYS A 47 23.59 20.72 1.74
C LYS A 47 22.99 22.02 1.14
N GLN A 48 23.65 22.60 0.16
CA GLN A 48 23.17 23.77 -0.58
C GLN A 48 22.33 23.33 -1.79
N PHE A 49 21.27 22.56 -1.54
CA PHE A 49 20.50 21.84 -2.56
C PHE A 49 19.95 22.72 -3.68
N ALA A 50 19.53 23.95 -3.38
CA ALA A 50 19.07 24.86 -4.43
C ALA A 50 20.16 25.21 -5.44
N LYS A 51 21.43 25.24 -5.02
CA LYS A 51 22.57 25.53 -5.90
C LYS A 51 23.05 24.35 -6.72
N VAL A 52 22.56 23.14 -6.43
CA VAL A 52 22.85 21.92 -7.21
C VAL A 52 22.23 22.00 -8.61
N ILE A 53 21.06 22.63 -8.74
CA ILE A 53 20.23 22.56 -9.94
C ILE A 53 20.94 23.14 -11.16
N ALA A 54 21.50 24.35 -11.06
CA ALA A 54 22.10 25.03 -12.19
C ALA A 54 23.33 24.30 -12.79
N PRO A 55 24.31 23.81 -11.99
CA PRO A 55 25.40 23.01 -12.54
C PRO A 55 24.91 21.64 -13.05
N ALA A 56 23.92 21.01 -12.44
CA ALA A 56 23.34 19.78 -12.98
C ALA A 56 22.67 20.01 -14.34
N ASP A 57 21.95 21.12 -14.53
CA ASP A 57 21.38 21.50 -15.82
C ASP A 57 22.45 21.75 -16.89
N ARG A 58 23.57 22.42 -16.51
CA ARG A 58 24.70 22.60 -17.43
C ARG A 58 25.37 21.28 -17.77
N ALA A 59 25.50 20.35 -16.81
CA ALA A 59 26.03 19.03 -17.07
C ALA A 59 25.15 18.24 -18.06
N ILE A 60 23.82 18.33 -17.93
CA ILE A 60 22.87 17.72 -18.88
C ILE A 60 23.04 18.34 -20.26
N LYS A 61 23.04 19.66 -20.35
CA LYS A 61 23.13 20.40 -21.63
C LYS A 61 24.45 20.14 -22.36
N ASN A 62 25.55 20.05 -21.62
CA ASN A 62 26.89 19.90 -22.18
C ASN A 62 27.30 18.43 -22.43
N SER A 63 26.44 17.48 -22.14
CA SER A 63 26.67 16.05 -22.40
C SER A 63 26.19 15.69 -23.80
N PRO A 64 27.07 15.18 -24.69
CA PRO A 64 26.67 14.81 -26.06
C PRO A 64 25.72 13.61 -26.10
N VAL A 65 25.74 12.78 -25.07
CA VAL A 65 24.83 11.65 -24.86
C VAL A 65 24.23 11.77 -23.45
N PRO A 66 22.94 11.53 -23.28
CA PRO A 66 22.35 11.57 -21.96
C PRO A 66 23.07 10.66 -20.97
N LYS A 67 23.48 11.21 -19.85
CA LYS A 67 24.05 10.47 -18.70
C LYS A 67 23.11 10.58 -17.52
N LYS A 68 22.88 9.48 -16.81
CA LYS A 68 21.92 9.43 -15.69
C LYS A 68 22.35 10.31 -14.50
N ALA A 69 23.64 10.36 -14.18
CA ALA A 69 24.16 11.00 -12.98
C ALA A 69 23.72 12.45 -12.75
N PRO A 70 23.70 13.36 -13.76
CA PRO A 70 23.18 14.72 -13.56
C PRO A 70 21.68 14.77 -13.23
N TYR A 71 20.88 13.87 -13.79
CA TYR A 71 19.44 13.76 -13.48
C TYR A 71 19.23 13.24 -12.06
N ASP A 72 20.01 12.23 -11.63
CA ASP A 72 19.96 11.72 -10.26
C ASP A 72 20.31 12.82 -9.25
N MET A 73 21.33 13.62 -9.54
CA MET A 73 21.74 14.75 -8.71
C MET A 73 20.63 15.80 -8.59
N LYS A 74 19.98 16.09 -9.71
CA LYS A 74 18.85 17.04 -9.76
C LYS A 74 17.63 16.49 -9.03
N PHE A 75 17.32 15.22 -9.19
CA PHE A 75 16.27 14.53 -8.44
C PHE A 75 16.54 14.59 -6.93
N ALA A 76 17.76 14.22 -6.50
CA ALA A 76 18.15 14.24 -5.09
C ALA A 76 18.01 15.66 -4.49
N ALA A 77 18.42 16.69 -5.24
CA ALA A 77 18.27 18.09 -4.79
C ALA A 77 16.80 18.50 -4.63
N TYR A 78 15.92 18.15 -5.58
CA TYR A 78 14.49 18.45 -5.45
C TYR A 78 13.81 17.65 -4.33
N TYR A 79 14.25 16.42 -4.08
CA TYR A 79 13.80 15.61 -2.95
C TYR A 79 14.11 16.30 -1.62
N GLU A 80 15.36 16.71 -1.41
CA GLU A 80 15.80 17.42 -0.19
C GLU A 80 15.09 18.75 -0.01
N LEU A 81 14.79 19.45 -1.10
CA LEU A 81 14.03 20.70 -1.11
C LEU A 81 12.53 20.50 -0.94
N LYS A 82 12.04 19.26 -0.84
CA LYS A 82 10.61 18.88 -0.78
C LYS A 82 9.78 19.43 -1.95
N GLN A 83 10.41 19.59 -3.10
CA GLN A 83 9.77 20.03 -4.35
C GLN A 83 9.28 18.81 -5.15
N ASN A 84 8.29 18.09 -4.61
CA ASN A 84 7.83 16.81 -5.14
C ASN A 84 7.43 16.86 -6.62
N LYS A 85 6.75 17.92 -7.08
CA LYS A 85 6.36 18.05 -8.49
C LYS A 85 7.56 18.06 -9.42
N LYS A 86 8.60 18.83 -9.07
CA LYS A 86 9.84 18.88 -9.86
C LYS A 86 10.63 17.58 -9.78
N ALA A 87 10.60 16.90 -8.64
CA ALA A 87 11.19 15.57 -8.50
C ALA A 87 10.50 14.54 -9.44
N ILE A 88 9.17 14.61 -9.55
CA ILE A 88 8.38 13.78 -10.49
C ILE A 88 8.82 14.07 -11.94
N GLU A 89 8.88 15.32 -12.38
CA GLU A 89 9.30 15.71 -13.74
C GLU A 89 10.69 15.14 -14.10
N VAL A 90 11.62 15.17 -13.14
CA VAL A 90 12.96 14.59 -13.34
C VAL A 90 12.89 13.09 -13.43
N LEU A 91 12.10 12.43 -12.56
CA LEU A 91 11.93 10.96 -12.59
C LEU A 91 11.26 10.50 -13.88
N GLU A 92 10.24 11.21 -14.39
CA GLU A 92 9.63 10.94 -15.71
C GLU A 92 10.67 10.98 -16.84
N THR A 93 11.59 11.96 -16.76
CA THR A 93 12.70 12.07 -17.71
C THR A 93 13.66 10.88 -17.57
N ILE A 94 14.00 10.49 -16.34
CA ILE A 94 14.91 9.36 -16.08
C ILE A 94 14.33 8.06 -16.63
N VAL A 95 13.07 7.73 -16.34
CA VAL A 95 12.46 6.46 -16.80
C VAL A 95 12.26 6.45 -18.31
N THR A 96 12.19 7.61 -18.95
CA THR A 96 12.11 7.74 -20.42
C THR A 96 13.47 7.52 -21.09
N LEU A 97 14.53 8.12 -20.55
CA LEU A 97 15.88 8.05 -21.11
C LEU A 97 16.64 6.79 -20.71
N PHE A 98 16.33 6.23 -19.53
CA PHE A 98 17.01 5.09 -18.91
C PHE A 98 15.98 4.07 -18.42
N PRO A 99 15.19 3.44 -19.31
CA PRO A 99 14.09 2.55 -18.95
C PRO A 99 14.53 1.28 -18.22
N GLU A 100 15.80 0.89 -18.32
CA GLU A 100 16.41 -0.25 -17.63
C GLU A 100 16.66 0.01 -16.12
N GLU A 101 16.60 1.26 -15.69
CA GLU A 101 16.85 1.69 -14.32
C GLU A 101 15.67 1.41 -13.38
N LYS A 102 15.60 0.17 -12.91
CA LYS A 102 14.49 -0.39 -12.11
C LYS A 102 14.06 0.49 -10.95
N GLN A 103 15.03 1.05 -10.21
CA GLN A 103 14.75 1.83 -9.01
C GLN A 103 14.04 3.15 -9.32
N SER A 104 14.31 3.74 -10.48
CA SER A 104 13.68 5.00 -10.91
C SER A 104 12.18 4.83 -11.14
N TRP A 105 11.74 3.67 -11.67
CA TRP A 105 10.32 3.34 -11.80
C TRP A 105 9.62 3.26 -10.45
N VAL A 106 10.26 2.62 -9.48
CA VAL A 106 9.72 2.50 -8.11
C VAL A 106 9.64 3.88 -7.44
N TYR A 107 10.67 4.72 -7.60
CA TYR A 107 10.65 6.07 -7.08
C TYR A 107 9.52 6.89 -7.71
N LEU A 108 9.39 6.88 -9.04
CA LEU A 108 8.34 7.62 -9.75
C LEU A 108 6.95 7.20 -9.25
N GLY A 109 6.70 5.90 -9.12
CA GLY A 109 5.44 5.39 -8.60
C GLY A 109 5.15 5.82 -7.17
N ASN A 110 6.18 5.80 -6.28
CA ASN A 110 6.05 6.29 -4.91
C ASN A 110 5.74 7.80 -4.88
N PHE A 111 6.43 8.60 -5.70
CA PHE A 111 6.21 10.04 -5.74
C PHE A 111 4.81 10.40 -6.26
N TYR A 112 4.31 9.69 -7.28
CA TYR A 112 2.91 9.83 -7.69
C TYR A 112 1.93 9.46 -6.59
N ALA A 113 2.21 8.37 -5.84
CA ALA A 113 1.36 7.97 -4.72
C ALA A 113 1.36 9.00 -3.58
N MET A 114 2.51 9.61 -3.27
CA MET A 114 2.64 10.71 -2.29
C MET A 114 1.91 11.97 -2.72
N ASP A 115 1.82 12.22 -4.02
CA ASP A 115 1.08 13.36 -4.60
C ASP A 115 -0.40 13.00 -4.89
N GLU A 116 -0.88 11.88 -4.34
CA GLU A 116 -2.26 11.36 -4.46
C GLU A 116 -2.70 11.07 -5.92
N GLN A 117 -1.76 11.00 -6.85
CA GLN A 117 -2.00 10.63 -8.24
C GLN A 117 -2.03 9.09 -8.40
N TYR A 118 -2.97 8.44 -7.72
CA TYR A 118 -3.01 6.97 -7.60
C TYR A 118 -3.12 6.25 -8.94
N ASP A 119 -3.84 6.80 -9.92
CA ASP A 119 -3.95 6.22 -11.25
C ASP A 119 -2.60 6.16 -11.97
N ARG A 120 -1.83 7.25 -11.93
CA ARG A 120 -0.48 7.31 -12.50
C ARG A 120 0.49 6.40 -11.74
N ALA A 121 0.42 6.42 -10.40
CA ALA A 121 1.21 5.53 -9.56
C ALA A 121 0.96 4.06 -9.93
N LEU A 122 -0.32 3.67 -10.06
CA LEU A 122 -0.70 2.32 -10.44
C LEU A 122 -0.18 1.95 -11.83
N ALA A 123 -0.28 2.84 -12.82
CA ALA A 123 0.21 2.61 -14.18
C ALA A 123 1.72 2.33 -14.17
N ILE A 124 2.51 3.20 -13.52
CA ILE A 124 3.98 3.11 -13.45
C ILE A 124 4.42 1.85 -12.70
N ILE A 125 3.87 1.59 -11.50
CA ILE A 125 4.26 0.42 -10.70
C ILE A 125 3.79 -0.89 -11.35
N SER A 126 2.61 -0.90 -12.01
CA SER A 126 2.16 -2.07 -12.77
C SER A 126 3.08 -2.37 -13.96
N MET A 127 3.60 -1.35 -14.63
CA MET A 127 4.57 -1.52 -15.72
C MET A 127 5.89 -2.08 -15.18
N ALA A 128 6.41 -1.51 -14.09
CA ALA A 128 7.60 -2.02 -13.40
C ALA A 128 7.42 -3.49 -12.96
N TYR A 129 6.25 -3.85 -12.46
CA TYR A 129 5.92 -5.24 -12.10
C TYR A 129 5.97 -6.18 -13.30
N LYS A 130 5.37 -5.80 -14.43
CA LYS A 130 5.38 -6.61 -15.68
C LYS A 130 6.79 -6.83 -16.22
N GLN A 131 7.68 -5.84 -16.03
CA GLN A 131 9.10 -5.93 -16.42
C GLN A 131 9.93 -6.75 -15.41
N GLY A 132 9.35 -7.22 -14.31
CA GLY A 132 10.07 -7.95 -13.28
C GLY A 132 10.99 -7.08 -12.42
N TYR A 133 10.71 -5.77 -12.34
CA TYR A 133 11.53 -4.83 -11.57
C TYR A 133 11.20 -4.81 -10.09
N LEU A 134 10.00 -5.26 -9.70
CA LEU A 134 9.62 -5.33 -8.28
C LEU A 134 10.16 -6.63 -7.66
N THR A 135 11.19 -6.49 -6.87
CA THR A 135 11.92 -7.63 -6.26
C THR A 135 11.85 -7.65 -4.73
N LYS A 136 11.26 -6.62 -4.12
CA LYS A 136 11.13 -6.48 -2.67
C LYS A 136 9.67 -6.61 -2.22
N GLU A 137 9.49 -7.13 -1.02
CA GLU A 137 8.18 -7.23 -0.37
C GLU A 137 7.43 -5.89 -0.34
N SER A 138 8.13 -4.81 0.01
CA SER A 138 7.55 -3.46 0.09
C SER A 138 6.99 -2.97 -1.24
N GLU A 139 7.65 -3.33 -2.34
CA GLU A 139 7.24 -2.94 -3.70
C GLU A 139 5.98 -3.70 -4.14
N ILE A 140 5.87 -4.99 -3.80
CA ILE A 140 4.65 -5.78 -4.04
C ILE A 140 3.49 -5.27 -3.18
N LYS A 141 3.75 -4.95 -1.91
CA LYS A 141 2.74 -4.36 -1.01
C LYS A 141 2.27 -2.99 -1.50
N LEU A 142 3.17 -2.16 -2.03
CA LEU A 142 2.81 -0.89 -2.67
C LEU A 142 1.85 -1.11 -3.85
N LEU A 143 2.18 -2.04 -4.76
CA LEU A 143 1.31 -2.35 -5.89
C LEU A 143 -0.08 -2.84 -5.44
N ALA A 144 -0.12 -3.70 -4.42
CA ALA A 144 -1.39 -4.16 -3.85
C ALA A 144 -2.21 -3.01 -3.24
N GLN A 145 -1.55 -2.09 -2.52
CA GLN A 145 -2.20 -0.89 -1.99
C GLN A 145 -2.75 -0.01 -3.11
N LEU A 146 -1.98 0.20 -4.18
CA LEU A 146 -2.42 0.97 -5.34
C LEU A 146 -3.63 0.33 -6.03
N TYR A 147 -3.67 -1.02 -6.16
CA TYR A 147 -4.86 -1.70 -6.64
C TYR A 147 -6.08 -1.45 -5.75
N ASN A 148 -5.93 -1.48 -4.42
CA ASN A 148 -7.03 -1.20 -3.50
C ASN A 148 -7.51 0.26 -3.62
N ASN A 149 -6.59 1.22 -3.69
CA ASN A 149 -6.91 2.65 -3.84
C ASN A 149 -7.62 2.96 -5.16
N ASN A 150 -7.34 2.17 -6.21
CA ASN A 150 -7.97 2.30 -7.53
C ASN A 150 -9.20 1.39 -7.70
N ASN A 151 -9.81 0.93 -6.60
CA ASN A 151 -11.02 0.11 -6.61
C ASN A 151 -10.89 -1.22 -7.39
N VAL A 152 -9.69 -1.82 -7.37
CA VAL A 152 -9.42 -3.13 -8.00
C VAL A 152 -8.94 -4.15 -6.94
N PRO A 153 -9.70 -4.35 -5.85
CA PRO A 153 -9.24 -5.10 -4.67
C PRO A 153 -8.98 -6.59 -4.98
N TYR A 154 -9.66 -7.17 -5.95
CA TYR A 154 -9.38 -8.57 -6.33
C TYR A 154 -7.94 -8.76 -6.81
N LYS A 155 -7.42 -7.85 -7.63
CA LYS A 155 -6.03 -7.90 -8.09
C LYS A 155 -5.03 -7.72 -6.94
N ALA A 156 -5.36 -6.88 -5.96
CA ALA A 156 -4.54 -6.71 -4.76
C ALA A 156 -4.42 -8.02 -3.97
N ALA A 157 -5.55 -8.70 -3.74
CA ALA A 157 -5.59 -9.96 -3.01
C ALA A 157 -4.79 -11.06 -3.74
N VAL A 158 -5.05 -11.26 -5.02
CA VAL A 158 -4.36 -12.28 -5.84
C VAL A 158 -2.86 -12.02 -5.95
N LEU A 159 -2.45 -10.76 -6.10
CA LEU A 159 -1.03 -10.37 -6.13
C LEU A 159 -0.33 -10.75 -4.82
N LEU A 160 -0.90 -10.35 -3.68
CA LEU A 160 -0.33 -10.67 -2.37
C LEU A 160 -0.32 -12.17 -2.10
N GLU A 161 -1.40 -12.88 -2.44
CA GLU A 161 -1.49 -14.33 -2.30
C GLU A 161 -0.40 -15.05 -3.11
N LYS A 162 -0.21 -14.65 -4.38
CA LYS A 162 0.82 -15.19 -5.27
C LYS A 162 2.22 -15.03 -4.66
N HIS A 163 2.54 -13.81 -4.23
CA HIS A 163 3.88 -13.50 -3.72
C HIS A 163 4.11 -13.99 -2.28
N MET A 164 3.06 -14.18 -1.50
CA MET A 164 3.13 -14.87 -0.22
C MET A 164 3.44 -16.37 -0.41
N LYS A 165 2.82 -17.02 -1.41
CA LYS A 165 3.11 -18.43 -1.75
C LYS A 165 4.53 -18.64 -2.29
N SER A 166 5.08 -17.67 -3.01
CA SER A 166 6.47 -17.71 -3.52
C SER A 166 7.52 -17.34 -2.46
N GLY A 167 7.12 -16.87 -1.27
CA GLY A 167 8.01 -16.47 -0.21
C GLY A 167 8.57 -15.05 -0.34
N LEU A 168 8.24 -14.30 -1.41
CA LEU A 168 8.67 -12.90 -1.56
C LEU A 168 7.95 -11.97 -0.57
N VAL A 169 6.68 -12.25 -0.28
CA VAL A 169 5.89 -11.53 0.72
C VAL A 169 5.73 -12.41 1.94
N LYS A 170 6.02 -11.85 3.11
CA LYS A 170 5.95 -12.59 4.38
C LYS A 170 4.52 -13.00 4.71
N LYS A 171 4.36 -14.27 5.11
CA LYS A 171 3.08 -14.78 5.63
C LYS A 171 2.93 -14.36 7.09
N ASP A 172 2.51 -13.13 7.31
CA ASP A 172 2.23 -12.61 8.64
C ASP A 172 0.76 -12.17 8.76
N ARG A 173 0.36 -11.84 10.01
CA ARG A 173 -0.98 -11.35 10.32
C ARG A 173 -1.43 -10.21 9.42
N SER A 174 -0.58 -9.20 9.25
CA SER A 174 -0.89 -8.01 8.47
C SER A 174 -1.17 -8.35 7.00
N THR A 175 -0.31 -9.14 6.40
CA THR A 175 -0.46 -9.59 5.00
C THR A 175 -1.75 -10.40 4.82
N MET A 176 -2.01 -11.38 5.71
CA MET A 176 -3.19 -12.23 5.61
C MET A 176 -4.50 -11.45 5.81
N ILE A 177 -4.53 -10.48 6.75
CA ILE A 177 -5.69 -9.61 6.93
C ILE A 177 -5.88 -8.69 5.73
N THR A 178 -4.81 -8.20 5.12
CA THR A 178 -4.89 -7.37 3.90
C THR A 178 -5.48 -8.19 2.74
N ILE A 179 -5.03 -9.42 2.54
CA ILE A 179 -5.59 -10.33 1.53
C ILE A 179 -7.09 -10.57 1.80
N ALA A 180 -7.44 -10.92 3.04
CA ALA A 180 -8.83 -11.15 3.43
C ALA A 180 -9.72 -9.92 3.19
N SER A 181 -9.24 -8.74 3.58
CA SER A 181 -9.97 -7.48 3.41
C SER A 181 -10.14 -7.12 1.93
N SER A 182 -9.11 -7.34 1.11
CA SER A 182 -9.16 -7.11 -0.33
C SER A 182 -10.13 -8.08 -1.02
N PHE A 183 -10.14 -9.37 -0.65
CA PHE A 183 -11.15 -10.31 -1.14
C PHE A 183 -12.55 -9.92 -0.70
N ASN A 184 -12.73 -9.48 0.54
CA ASN A 184 -14.01 -9.01 1.05
C ASN A 184 -14.53 -7.79 0.28
N ALA A 185 -13.68 -6.80 0.02
CA ALA A 185 -14.00 -5.63 -0.78
C ALA A 185 -14.34 -6.01 -2.24
N ALA A 186 -13.69 -7.06 -2.76
CA ALA A 186 -13.96 -7.62 -4.08
C ALA A 186 -15.21 -8.52 -4.12
N ARG A 187 -15.96 -8.65 -3.02
CA ARG A 187 -17.10 -9.58 -2.84
C ARG A 187 -16.73 -11.07 -3.03
N SER A 188 -15.47 -11.41 -2.97
CA SER A 188 -14.99 -12.79 -2.96
C SER A 188 -15.05 -13.35 -1.53
N PHE A 189 -16.26 -13.39 -1.00
CA PHE A 189 -16.51 -13.60 0.43
C PHE A 189 -16.00 -14.93 0.96
N ALA A 190 -16.07 -16.00 0.17
CA ALA A 190 -15.56 -17.30 0.59
C ALA A 190 -14.05 -17.31 0.81
N GLN A 191 -13.30 -16.64 -0.09
CA GLN A 191 -11.84 -16.48 0.08
C GLN A 191 -11.53 -15.56 1.26
N ALA A 192 -12.27 -14.46 1.42
CA ALA A 192 -12.13 -13.57 2.57
C ALA A 192 -12.32 -14.33 3.90
N ALA A 193 -13.38 -15.13 4.01
CA ALA A 193 -13.67 -15.93 5.18
C ALA A 193 -12.56 -16.94 5.51
N ASN A 194 -11.97 -17.56 4.48
CA ASN A 194 -10.87 -18.50 4.67
C ASN A 194 -9.64 -17.80 5.30
N TYR A 195 -9.25 -16.64 4.79
CA TYR A 195 -8.10 -15.90 5.33
C TYR A 195 -8.37 -15.31 6.71
N PHE A 196 -9.56 -14.75 6.96
CA PHE A 196 -9.94 -14.31 8.30
C PHE A 196 -9.92 -15.45 9.31
N GLY A 197 -10.44 -16.62 8.92
CA GLY A 197 -10.47 -17.80 9.77
C GLY A 197 -9.08 -18.31 10.13
N GLN A 198 -8.16 -18.38 9.16
CA GLN A 198 -6.78 -18.82 9.43
C GLN A 198 -6.10 -17.94 10.49
N VAL A 199 -6.28 -16.61 10.41
CA VAL A 199 -5.69 -15.70 11.41
C VAL A 199 -6.44 -15.81 12.73
N ALA A 200 -7.77 -15.89 12.71
CA ALA A 200 -8.58 -16.03 13.91
C ALA A 200 -8.24 -17.30 14.70
N ASP A 201 -8.06 -18.44 14.00
CA ASP A 201 -7.72 -19.72 14.63
C ASP A 201 -6.31 -19.70 15.26
N SER A 202 -5.34 -19.01 14.62
CA SER A 202 -3.97 -18.92 15.12
C SER A 202 -3.82 -18.01 16.36
N GLU A 203 -4.64 -16.98 16.45
CA GLU A 203 -4.54 -15.95 17.50
C GLU A 203 -5.69 -15.99 18.53
N ARG A 204 -6.71 -16.81 18.28
CA ARG A 204 -7.95 -16.85 19.04
C ARG A 204 -8.61 -15.46 19.14
N ASP A 205 -8.65 -14.75 17.99
CA ASP A 205 -9.16 -13.38 17.89
C ASP A 205 -10.66 -13.36 17.59
N GLY A 206 -11.47 -13.00 18.58
CA GLY A 206 -12.93 -12.95 18.48
C GLY A 206 -13.42 -11.97 17.41
N ASP A 207 -12.76 -10.83 17.22
CA ASP A 207 -13.14 -9.86 16.21
C ASP A 207 -12.88 -10.39 14.79
N LEU A 208 -11.83 -11.19 14.59
CA LEU A 208 -11.56 -11.85 13.30
C LEU A 208 -12.53 -13.01 13.04
N TYR A 209 -12.89 -13.80 14.05
CA TYR A 209 -13.97 -14.80 13.91
C TYR A 209 -15.29 -14.14 13.50
N ARG A 210 -15.62 -12.97 14.05
CA ARG A 210 -16.80 -12.23 13.62
C ARG A 210 -16.70 -11.80 12.14
N ARG A 211 -15.54 -11.29 11.70
CA ARG A 211 -15.30 -10.94 10.28
C ARG A 211 -15.41 -12.17 9.37
N GLN A 212 -14.91 -13.32 9.81
CA GLN A 212 -15.09 -14.59 9.13
C GLN A 212 -16.59 -14.95 9.01
N GLY A 213 -17.33 -14.89 10.11
CA GLY A 213 -18.75 -15.19 10.14
C GLY A 213 -19.55 -14.30 9.19
N ASN A 214 -19.28 -12.99 9.19
CA ASN A 214 -19.94 -12.06 8.29
C ASN A 214 -19.61 -12.35 6.81
N ALA A 215 -18.36 -12.64 6.49
CA ALA A 215 -18.00 -13.03 5.14
C ALA A 215 -18.67 -14.35 4.71
N LEU A 216 -18.83 -15.33 5.63
CA LEU A 216 -19.57 -16.57 5.37
C LEU A 216 -21.05 -16.33 5.14
N LEU A 217 -21.70 -15.42 5.88
CA LEU A 217 -23.09 -15.01 5.63
C LEU A 217 -23.24 -14.44 4.22
N MET A 218 -22.33 -13.53 3.84
CA MET A 218 -22.34 -12.94 2.49
C MET A 218 -22.03 -13.96 1.39
N ALA A 219 -21.37 -15.07 1.73
CA ALA A 219 -21.11 -16.19 0.83
C ALA A 219 -22.25 -17.24 0.81
N ASN A 220 -23.38 -16.99 1.48
CA ASN A 220 -24.49 -17.92 1.68
C ASN A 220 -24.09 -19.24 2.37
N LYS A 221 -23.04 -19.21 3.20
CA LYS A 221 -22.57 -20.34 4.00
C LYS A 221 -23.02 -20.19 5.45
N THR A 222 -24.34 -20.13 5.66
CA THR A 222 -24.94 -19.72 6.92
C THR A 222 -24.61 -20.65 8.09
N GLU A 223 -24.51 -21.97 7.89
CA GLU A 223 -24.14 -22.92 8.95
C GLU A 223 -22.70 -22.71 9.42
N ASP A 224 -21.76 -22.47 8.51
CA ASP A 224 -20.38 -22.21 8.84
C ASP A 224 -20.22 -20.81 9.48
N ALA A 225 -21.04 -19.86 9.06
CA ALA A 225 -21.10 -18.53 9.68
C ALA A 225 -21.51 -18.62 11.16
N VAL A 226 -22.53 -19.43 11.49
CA VAL A 226 -22.93 -19.67 12.88
C VAL A 226 -21.76 -20.18 13.72
N LYS A 227 -21.02 -21.18 13.20
CA LYS A 227 -19.85 -21.74 13.92
C LYS A 227 -18.79 -20.65 14.18
N ALA A 228 -18.49 -19.82 13.19
CA ALA A 228 -17.52 -18.75 13.33
C ALA A 228 -17.99 -17.65 14.31
N LEU A 229 -19.27 -17.27 14.25
CA LEU A 229 -19.84 -16.29 15.16
C LEU A 229 -19.92 -16.79 16.62
N VAL A 230 -20.18 -18.08 16.83
CA VAL A 230 -20.08 -18.68 18.18
C VAL A 230 -18.66 -18.63 18.70
N LYS A 231 -17.67 -19.01 17.87
CA LYS A 231 -16.25 -18.87 18.24
C LYS A 231 -15.88 -17.40 18.54
N ALA A 232 -16.50 -16.42 17.89
CA ALA A 232 -16.27 -15.00 18.19
C ALA A 232 -16.66 -14.67 19.63
N LEU A 233 -17.81 -15.15 20.11
CA LEU A 233 -18.25 -14.96 21.48
C LEU A 233 -17.34 -15.66 22.50
N GLU A 234 -16.87 -16.88 22.18
CA GLU A 234 -15.99 -17.68 23.03
C GLU A 234 -14.58 -17.05 23.16
N ASN A 235 -14.14 -16.32 22.14
CA ASN A 235 -12.79 -15.75 22.07
C ASN A 235 -12.73 -14.22 22.30
N GLY A 236 -13.72 -13.67 23.02
CA GLY A 236 -13.61 -12.32 23.57
C GLY A 236 -13.80 -11.20 22.55
N VAL A 237 -14.74 -11.36 21.63
CA VAL A 237 -15.13 -10.28 20.70
C VAL A 237 -15.52 -8.99 21.43
N LYS A 238 -15.11 -7.84 20.92
CA LYS A 238 -15.37 -6.53 21.56
C LYS A 238 -16.85 -6.17 21.59
N ASP A 239 -17.55 -6.40 20.49
CA ASP A 239 -18.97 -6.04 20.34
C ASP A 239 -19.84 -7.31 20.27
N LYS A 240 -20.18 -7.84 21.46
CA LYS A 240 -21.05 -9.02 21.58
C LYS A 240 -22.45 -8.78 21.01
N GLY A 241 -22.96 -7.55 21.14
CA GLY A 241 -24.28 -7.21 20.64
C GLY A 241 -24.40 -7.39 19.12
N LYS A 242 -23.38 -6.95 18.37
CA LYS A 242 -23.35 -7.18 16.92
C LYS A 242 -23.23 -8.65 16.55
N VAL A 243 -22.46 -9.45 17.30
CA VAL A 243 -22.39 -10.89 17.06
C VAL A 243 -23.74 -11.56 17.28
N HIS A 244 -24.45 -11.19 18.34
CA HIS A 244 -25.79 -11.71 18.58
C HIS A 244 -26.79 -11.24 17.49
N ALA A 245 -26.65 -10.03 16.97
CA ALA A 245 -27.45 -9.57 15.82
C ALA A 245 -27.15 -10.37 14.55
N ASP A 246 -25.86 -10.66 14.26
CA ASP A 246 -25.45 -11.49 13.13
C ASP A 246 -25.98 -12.95 13.28
N LEU A 247 -25.91 -13.52 14.51
CA LEU A 247 -26.46 -14.86 14.81
C LEU A 247 -27.98 -14.93 14.71
N LEU A 248 -28.68 -13.87 15.13
CA LEU A 248 -30.13 -13.78 14.98
C LEU A 248 -30.53 -13.96 13.49
N VAL A 249 -29.90 -13.21 12.61
CA VAL A 249 -30.17 -13.31 11.14
C VAL A 249 -29.80 -14.70 10.63
N ALA A 250 -28.64 -15.20 10.99
CA ALA A 250 -28.18 -16.54 10.56
C ALA A 250 -29.15 -17.65 10.98
N TYR A 251 -29.59 -17.66 12.25
CA TYR A 251 -30.54 -18.67 12.73
C TYR A 251 -31.94 -18.50 12.11
N PHE A 252 -32.37 -17.27 11.86
CA PHE A 252 -33.62 -17.01 11.18
C PHE A 252 -33.60 -17.57 9.74
N ASP A 253 -32.51 -17.35 8.99
CA ASP A 253 -32.33 -17.87 7.63
C ASP A 253 -32.29 -19.41 7.61
N LEU A 254 -31.71 -20.04 8.62
CA LEU A 254 -31.74 -21.49 8.81
C LEU A 254 -33.09 -22.02 9.28
N GLY A 255 -34.09 -21.15 9.53
CA GLY A 255 -35.41 -21.54 10.04
C GLY A 255 -35.40 -21.98 11.51
N LYS A 256 -34.31 -21.78 12.23
CA LYS A 256 -34.14 -22.07 13.67
C LYS A 256 -34.69 -20.91 14.50
N LEU A 257 -36.01 -20.78 14.54
CA LEU A 257 -36.69 -19.58 15.06
C LEU A 257 -36.54 -19.40 16.58
N LYS A 258 -36.39 -20.49 17.35
CA LYS A 258 -36.14 -20.40 18.80
C LYS A 258 -34.78 -19.80 19.10
N GLU A 259 -33.75 -20.26 18.38
CA GLU A 259 -32.40 -19.72 18.48
C GLU A 259 -32.34 -18.28 18.00
N ALA A 260 -33.02 -17.95 16.89
CA ALA A 260 -33.14 -16.57 16.41
C ALA A 260 -33.77 -15.66 17.46
N ASN A 261 -34.86 -16.07 18.12
CA ASN A 261 -35.51 -15.31 19.19
C ASN A 261 -34.59 -15.13 20.41
N ARG A 262 -33.88 -16.19 20.82
CA ARG A 262 -32.90 -16.10 21.90
C ARG A 262 -31.80 -15.07 21.59
N HIS A 263 -31.26 -15.12 20.37
CA HIS A 263 -30.22 -14.15 19.97
C HIS A 263 -30.77 -12.74 19.77
N ALA A 264 -32.05 -12.56 19.42
CA ALA A 264 -32.70 -11.26 19.44
C ALA A 264 -32.72 -10.66 20.86
N GLN A 265 -33.03 -11.46 21.88
CA GLN A 265 -32.98 -11.01 23.27
C GLN A 265 -31.55 -10.61 23.68
N LEU A 266 -30.57 -11.49 23.41
CA LEU A 266 -29.16 -11.22 23.73
C LEU A 266 -28.60 -9.99 22.99
N ALA A 267 -29.00 -9.76 21.74
CA ALA A 267 -28.62 -8.57 20.98
C ALA A 267 -29.20 -7.29 21.64
N ARG A 268 -30.46 -7.35 22.08
CA ARG A 268 -31.13 -6.24 22.80
C ARG A 268 -30.36 -5.90 24.08
N ASP A 269 -30.04 -6.91 24.89
CA ASP A 269 -29.36 -6.75 26.19
C ASP A 269 -27.92 -6.25 26.04
N ASN A 270 -27.34 -6.40 24.85
CA ASN A 270 -25.97 -5.98 24.51
C ASN A 270 -25.94 -4.76 23.53
N GLY A 271 -26.94 -3.86 23.63
CA GLY A 271 -26.92 -2.56 22.98
C GLY A 271 -27.45 -2.54 21.53
N GLN A 272 -27.99 -3.64 21.00
CA GLN A 272 -28.60 -3.70 19.67
C GLN A 272 -30.15 -3.71 19.71
N ALA A 273 -30.75 -3.00 20.67
CA ALA A 273 -32.19 -3.02 20.92
C ALA A 273 -33.02 -2.61 19.69
N LYS A 274 -32.62 -1.54 19.00
CA LYS A 274 -33.35 -1.08 17.81
C LYS A 274 -33.39 -2.14 16.71
N PHE A 275 -32.26 -2.78 16.43
CA PHE A 275 -32.16 -3.86 15.45
C PHE A 275 -32.98 -5.09 15.87
N ALA A 276 -32.79 -5.56 17.07
CA ALA A 276 -33.48 -6.74 17.61
C ALA A 276 -35.01 -6.57 17.65
N ASN A 277 -35.50 -5.38 18.04
CA ASN A 277 -36.93 -5.08 18.06
C ASN A 277 -37.58 -5.14 16.66
N GLY A 278 -36.86 -4.69 15.62
CA GLY A 278 -37.32 -4.81 14.25
C GLY A 278 -37.52 -6.26 13.81
N TRP A 279 -36.71 -7.18 14.32
CA TRP A 279 -36.78 -8.62 14.01
C TRP A 279 -37.83 -9.37 14.84
N SER A 280 -38.14 -8.91 16.06
CA SER A 280 -39.01 -9.64 16.98
C SER A 280 -40.39 -9.94 16.43
N SER A 281 -41.01 -8.99 15.72
CA SER A 281 -42.31 -9.20 15.07
C SER A 281 -42.20 -10.20 13.92
N ILE A 282 -41.15 -10.12 13.13
CA ILE A 282 -40.90 -10.99 11.97
C ILE A 282 -40.71 -12.45 12.43
N ILE A 283 -39.92 -12.65 13.47
CA ILE A 283 -39.67 -13.98 14.05
C ILE A 283 -40.98 -14.55 14.59
N ARG A 284 -41.76 -13.78 15.35
CA ARG A 284 -43.04 -14.20 15.94
C ARG A 284 -44.00 -14.61 14.83
N GLN A 285 -44.24 -13.75 13.84
CA GLN A 285 -45.15 -14.04 12.74
C GLN A 285 -44.76 -15.32 11.97
N ARG A 286 -43.44 -15.53 11.76
CA ARG A 286 -42.95 -16.75 11.06
C ARG A 286 -43.10 -17.99 11.93
N ALA A 287 -42.94 -17.85 13.26
CA ALA A 287 -43.15 -18.94 14.21
C ALA A 287 -44.63 -19.35 14.31
N GLU A 288 -45.55 -18.39 14.42
CA GLU A 288 -46.98 -18.63 14.43
C GLU A 288 -47.43 -19.38 13.16
N LYS A 289 -46.97 -18.95 11.98
CA LYS A 289 -47.28 -19.64 10.70
C LYS A 289 -46.78 -21.06 10.65
N LYS A 290 -45.70 -21.40 11.41
CA LYS A 290 -45.13 -22.72 11.48
C LYS A 290 -45.59 -23.54 12.68
N GLY A 291 -46.47 -23.00 13.56
CA GLY A 291 -46.88 -23.65 14.78
C GLY A 291 -45.75 -23.86 15.81
N ILE A 292 -44.73 -23.01 15.80
CA ILE A 292 -43.57 -23.09 16.68
C ILE A 292 -43.77 -22.16 17.87
N ALA A 293 -43.74 -22.72 19.10
CA ALA A 293 -43.68 -21.91 20.32
C ALA A 293 -42.27 -21.33 20.49
N LEU A 294 -42.15 -20.00 20.68
CA LEU A 294 -40.90 -19.30 20.88
C LEU A 294 -40.49 -19.22 22.35
#